data_7ad104e1ab9b3a434befa7b5ac07aac3
#
_entry.id   7ad104e1ab9b3a434befa7b5ac07aac3
#
_cell.length_a   1.000
_cell.length_b   1.000
_cell.length_c   1.000
_cell.angle_alpha   90.00
_cell.angle_beta   90.00
_cell.angle_gamma   90.00
#
_symmetry.space_group_name_H-M   'P 1'
#
loop_
_entity.id
_entity.type
_entity.pdbx_description
1 polymer ?
#
loop_
_entity_poly.entity_id
_entity_poly.type
_entity_poly.pdbx_seq_one_letter_code
_entity_poly.pdbx_strand_id
1 'polypeptide(L)'
;IGCIGWAFFNSLKDYVDFRTNKFGLPNGWPNKWFWSNYKKAMEVGNIGRYFANSLIVTACAIVLTIVAATMATYAITRIKWKLSDATNKLFMLGITIPIQASIIPVFLILKKFDMLDSYIALIIPYAAFALAMAILIITGFMTEIPKDLDEAAYIDGCGRGKVFFKIIVPYSKTAFYAGLTMVFLPAVTTVAVPQFLNNATNNATIGDIIVQ
;
A
#
# COMPACT_ATOMS: atom_id res chain seq x y z
N ILE A 1 -13.80 24.49 10.97
CA ILE A 1 -13.74 23.06 11.28
C ILE A 1 -13.10 22.37 10.08
N GLY A 2 -11.93 21.75 10.25
CA GLY A 2 -11.28 21.02 9.15
C GLY A 2 -12.09 19.79 8.72
N CYS A 3 -11.78 19.21 7.54
CA CYS A 3 -12.50 18.06 6.98
C CYS A 3 -12.67 16.89 7.97
N ILE A 4 -11.67 16.62 8.79
CA ILE A 4 -11.71 15.57 9.81
C ILE A 4 -12.74 15.90 10.91
N GLY A 5 -12.75 17.16 11.42
CA GLY A 5 -13.74 17.58 12.40
C GLY A 5 -15.16 17.56 11.85
N TRP A 6 -15.33 17.95 10.58
CA TRP A 6 -16.62 17.86 9.90
C TRP A 6 -17.12 16.40 9.81
N ALA A 7 -16.25 15.48 9.39
CA ALA A 7 -16.58 14.06 9.32
C ALA A 7 -16.95 13.49 10.70
N PHE A 8 -16.17 13.82 11.74
CA PHE A 8 -16.44 13.39 13.11
C PHE A 8 -17.81 13.87 13.61
N PHE A 9 -18.13 15.17 13.45
CA PHE A 9 -19.44 15.68 13.89
C PHE A 9 -20.59 15.08 13.10
N ASN A 10 -20.42 14.83 11.80
CA ASN A 10 -21.46 14.18 11.00
C ASN A 10 -21.65 12.69 11.37
N SER A 11 -20.62 11.99 11.80
CA SER A 11 -20.74 10.59 12.24
C SER A 11 -21.59 10.42 13.52
N LEU A 12 -21.73 11.50 14.28
CA LEU A 12 -22.51 11.54 15.54
C LEU A 12 -23.95 12.05 15.33
N LYS A 13 -24.37 12.32 14.11
CA LYS A 13 -25.72 12.75 13.77
C LYS A 13 -26.67 11.59 13.53
N ASP A 14 -27.96 11.85 13.79
CA ASP A 14 -29.02 10.99 13.28
C ASP A 14 -29.17 11.16 11.78
N TYR A 15 -29.79 10.18 11.12
CA TYR A 15 -30.01 10.18 9.67
C TYR A 15 -30.73 11.42 9.17
N VAL A 16 -31.76 11.89 9.87
CA VAL A 16 -32.53 13.09 9.53
C VAL A 16 -31.66 14.34 9.68
N ASP A 17 -30.94 14.47 10.80
CA ASP A 17 -30.04 15.60 11.06
C ASP A 17 -28.88 15.65 10.04
N PHE A 18 -28.33 14.50 9.68
CA PHE A 18 -27.31 14.44 8.64
C PHE A 18 -27.80 14.96 7.27
N ARG A 19 -29.06 14.69 6.89
CA ARG A 19 -29.61 15.15 5.62
C ARG A 19 -30.00 16.63 5.63
N THR A 20 -30.50 17.15 6.74
CA THR A 20 -31.02 18.52 6.85
C THR A 20 -29.97 19.54 7.25
N ASN A 21 -29.00 19.14 8.08
CA ASN A 21 -27.97 20.01 8.66
C ASN A 21 -26.55 19.47 8.39
N LYS A 22 -26.10 19.53 7.14
CA LYS A 22 -24.82 18.94 6.72
C LYS A 22 -23.58 19.59 7.32
N PHE A 23 -23.63 20.89 7.59
CA PHE A 23 -22.46 21.68 7.99
C PHE A 23 -22.50 22.16 9.45
N GLY A 24 -23.66 22.09 10.10
CA GLY A 24 -23.80 22.48 11.50
C GLY A 24 -23.39 21.39 12.48
N LEU A 25 -23.44 21.70 13.76
CA LEU A 25 -23.26 20.73 14.85
C LEU A 25 -24.49 19.80 14.94
N PRO A 26 -24.35 18.59 15.53
CA PRO A 26 -25.47 17.69 15.75
C PRO A 26 -26.59 18.36 16.55
N ASN A 27 -27.83 18.16 16.15
CA ASN A 27 -28.99 18.70 16.85
C ASN A 27 -29.04 18.16 18.28
N GLY A 28 -29.18 19.07 19.25
CA GLY A 28 -29.15 18.71 20.67
C GLY A 28 -27.75 18.64 21.30
N TRP A 29 -26.74 19.18 20.62
CA TRP A 29 -25.41 19.41 21.18
C TRP A 29 -25.49 20.15 22.54
N PRO A 30 -24.72 19.73 23.62
CA PRO A 30 -23.83 18.56 23.65
C PRO A 30 -24.54 17.27 24.13
N ASN A 31 -25.84 17.25 24.40
CA ASN A 31 -26.52 16.21 25.17
C ASN A 31 -27.02 15.01 24.31
N LYS A 32 -27.13 15.15 22.99
CA LYS A 32 -27.58 14.07 22.09
C LYS A 32 -26.52 13.78 21.06
N TRP A 33 -25.76 12.73 21.31
CA TRP A 33 -24.77 12.20 20.38
C TRP A 33 -25.10 10.75 20.08
N PHE A 34 -25.21 10.41 18.82
CA PHE A 34 -25.55 9.06 18.39
C PHE A 34 -24.30 8.15 18.34
N TRP A 35 -23.69 7.90 19.51
CA TRP A 35 -22.62 6.89 19.62
C TRP A 35 -23.05 5.50 19.17
N SER A 36 -24.36 5.23 19.16
CA SER A 36 -24.93 4.00 18.59
C SER A 36 -24.61 3.79 17.13
N ASN A 37 -24.28 4.85 16.37
CA ASN A 37 -23.85 4.73 14.97
C ASN A 37 -22.57 3.92 14.85
N TYR A 38 -21.61 4.12 15.74
CA TYR A 38 -20.36 3.35 15.76
C TYR A 38 -20.62 1.88 16.10
N LYS A 39 -21.52 1.62 17.07
CA LYS A 39 -21.90 0.25 17.42
C LYS A 39 -22.57 -0.45 16.23
N LYS A 40 -23.54 0.21 15.59
CA LYS A 40 -24.18 -0.31 14.38
C LYS A 40 -23.18 -0.54 13.24
N ALA A 41 -22.24 0.38 13.00
CA ALA A 41 -21.21 0.24 11.98
C ALA A 41 -20.32 -0.99 12.28
N MET A 42 -19.96 -1.23 13.53
CA MET A 42 -19.16 -2.40 13.91
C MET A 42 -19.93 -3.72 13.78
N GLU A 43 -21.20 -3.75 14.18
CA GLU A 43 -22.03 -4.97 14.21
C GLU A 43 -22.61 -5.30 12.82
N VAL A 44 -23.22 -4.32 12.13
CA VAL A 44 -23.90 -4.53 10.85
C VAL A 44 -22.91 -4.40 9.68
N GLY A 45 -22.01 -3.43 9.75
CA GLY A 45 -21.02 -3.14 8.70
C GLY A 45 -19.82 -4.10 8.69
N ASN A 46 -19.67 -5.01 9.65
CA ASN A 46 -18.51 -5.91 9.76
C ASN A 46 -17.14 -5.20 9.66
N ILE A 47 -17.08 -3.93 10.09
CA ILE A 47 -15.89 -3.06 9.94
C ILE A 47 -14.64 -3.73 10.50
N GLY A 48 -14.75 -4.44 11.63
CA GLY A 48 -13.63 -5.15 12.24
C GLY A 48 -13.01 -6.20 11.31
N ARG A 49 -13.84 -6.95 10.58
CA ARG A 49 -13.38 -7.95 9.60
C ARG A 49 -12.71 -7.28 8.39
N TYR A 50 -13.33 -6.24 7.85
CA TYR A 50 -12.79 -5.50 6.71
C TYR A 50 -11.47 -4.81 7.06
N PHE A 51 -11.36 -4.29 8.28
CA PHE A 51 -10.11 -3.71 8.78
C PHE A 51 -9.00 -4.77 8.87
N ALA A 52 -9.30 -5.94 9.43
CA ALA A 52 -8.35 -7.03 9.52
C ALA A 52 -7.88 -7.50 8.13
N ASN A 53 -8.81 -7.65 7.17
CA ASN A 53 -8.49 -8.01 5.78
C ASN A 53 -7.56 -6.96 5.14
N SER A 54 -7.89 -5.67 5.28
CA SER A 54 -7.05 -4.58 4.76
C SER A 54 -5.66 -4.59 5.39
N LEU A 55 -5.57 -4.85 6.69
CA LEU A 55 -4.28 -4.92 7.39
C LEU A 55 -3.43 -6.09 6.85
N ILE A 56 -4.02 -7.26 6.67
CA ILE A 56 -3.33 -8.45 6.13
C ILE A 56 -2.84 -8.17 4.71
N VAL A 57 -3.73 -7.71 3.82
CA VAL A 57 -3.38 -7.42 2.42
C VAL A 57 -2.28 -6.38 2.35
N THR A 58 -2.42 -5.29 3.10
CA THR A 58 -1.45 -4.19 3.11
C THR A 58 -0.10 -4.66 3.66
N ALA A 59 -0.07 -5.37 4.77
CA ALA A 59 1.17 -5.88 5.36
C ALA A 59 1.90 -6.83 4.39
N CYS A 60 1.18 -7.77 3.78
CA CYS A 60 1.77 -8.69 2.80
C CYS A 60 2.27 -7.96 1.54
N ALA A 61 1.50 -7.01 1.01
CA ALA A 61 1.90 -6.22 -0.15
C ALA A 61 3.15 -5.38 0.14
N ILE A 62 3.23 -4.75 1.32
CA ILE A 62 4.41 -3.98 1.76
C ILE A 62 5.64 -4.86 1.83
N VAL A 63 5.56 -6.00 2.53
CA VAL A 63 6.70 -6.92 2.68
C VAL A 63 7.18 -7.38 1.30
N LEU A 64 6.26 -7.82 0.44
CA LEU A 64 6.59 -8.28 -0.90
C LEU A 64 7.25 -7.17 -1.73
N THR A 65 6.69 -5.96 -1.71
CA THR A 65 7.23 -4.81 -2.46
C THR A 65 8.61 -4.41 -1.96
N ILE A 66 8.79 -4.27 -0.64
CA ILE A 66 10.08 -3.82 -0.08
C ILE A 66 11.17 -4.84 -0.35
N VAL A 67 10.90 -6.13 -0.16
CA VAL A 67 11.87 -7.20 -0.44
C VAL A 67 12.24 -7.20 -1.92
N ALA A 68 11.25 -7.23 -2.80
CA ALA A 68 11.49 -7.25 -4.24
C ALA A 68 12.21 -5.98 -4.73
N ALA A 69 11.78 -4.80 -4.28
CA ALA A 69 12.40 -3.53 -4.66
C ALA A 69 13.84 -3.41 -4.15
N THR A 70 14.11 -3.83 -2.91
CA THR A 70 15.47 -3.77 -2.34
C THR A 70 16.41 -4.72 -3.08
N MET A 71 15.96 -5.94 -3.38
CA MET A 71 16.76 -6.91 -4.15
C MET A 71 17.03 -6.41 -5.57
N ALA A 72 16.00 -5.89 -6.25
CA ALA A 72 16.13 -5.33 -7.59
C ALA A 72 17.08 -4.12 -7.61
N THR A 73 16.91 -3.19 -6.67
CA THR A 73 17.77 -2.00 -6.55
C THR A 73 19.22 -2.39 -6.26
N TYR A 74 19.46 -3.34 -5.35
CA TYR A 74 20.80 -3.84 -5.09
C TYR A 74 21.43 -4.44 -6.34
N ALA A 75 20.69 -5.24 -7.10
CA ALA A 75 21.17 -5.79 -8.35
C ALA A 75 21.51 -4.71 -9.39
N ILE A 76 20.68 -3.67 -9.50
CA ILE A 76 20.86 -2.57 -10.45
C ILE A 76 22.04 -1.67 -10.07
N THR A 77 22.20 -1.34 -8.77
CA THR A 77 23.14 -0.30 -8.32
C THR A 77 24.51 -0.84 -7.92
N ARG A 78 24.58 -2.07 -7.38
CA ARG A 78 25.79 -2.66 -6.79
C ARG A 78 26.39 -3.79 -7.61
N ILE A 79 25.58 -4.52 -8.37
CA ILE A 79 26.07 -5.59 -9.24
C ILE A 79 26.31 -5.00 -10.64
N LYS A 80 27.57 -4.98 -11.11
CA LYS A 80 27.90 -4.54 -12.46
C LYS A 80 27.48 -5.62 -13.48
N TRP A 81 26.46 -5.32 -14.28
CA TRP A 81 26.00 -6.17 -15.38
C TRP A 81 25.50 -5.34 -16.56
N LYS A 82 25.55 -5.93 -17.76
CA LYS A 82 25.37 -5.18 -19.03
C LYS A 82 24.01 -4.53 -19.22
N LEU A 83 22.96 -5.06 -18.58
CA LEU A 83 21.57 -4.59 -18.76
C LEU A 83 21.07 -3.78 -17.56
N SER A 84 21.94 -3.41 -16.59
CA SER A 84 21.56 -2.68 -15.38
C SER A 84 20.79 -1.41 -15.69
N ASP A 85 21.31 -0.56 -16.58
CA ASP A 85 20.67 0.71 -16.97
C ASP A 85 19.37 0.50 -17.72
N ALA A 86 19.33 -0.51 -18.61
CA ALA A 86 18.12 -0.84 -19.35
C ALA A 86 17.02 -1.33 -18.41
N THR A 87 17.37 -2.16 -17.43
CA THR A 87 16.43 -2.66 -16.41
C THR A 87 15.91 -1.53 -15.53
N ASN A 88 16.79 -0.61 -15.11
CA ASN A 88 16.36 0.57 -14.34
C ASN A 88 15.36 1.43 -15.14
N LYS A 89 15.66 1.71 -16.41
CA LYS A 89 14.75 2.43 -17.30
C LYS A 89 13.42 1.71 -17.49
N LEU A 90 13.43 0.38 -17.61
CA LEU A 90 12.21 -0.42 -17.71
C LEU A 90 11.30 -0.25 -16.47
N PHE A 91 11.89 -0.31 -15.26
CA PHE A 91 11.11 -0.05 -14.03
C PHE A 91 10.57 1.39 -13.98
N MET A 92 11.37 2.37 -14.41
CA MET A 92 10.90 3.77 -14.48
C MET A 92 9.71 3.95 -15.43
N LEU A 93 9.68 3.23 -16.57
CA LEU A 93 8.52 3.21 -17.46
C LEU A 93 7.27 2.67 -16.77
N GLY A 94 7.41 1.75 -15.82
CA GLY A 94 6.29 1.24 -15.03
C GLY A 94 5.52 2.31 -14.26
N ILE A 95 6.18 3.41 -13.86
CA ILE A 95 5.53 4.53 -13.17
C ILE A 95 4.56 5.28 -14.09
N THR A 96 4.79 5.26 -15.39
CA THR A 96 3.97 5.99 -16.36
C THR A 96 2.67 5.28 -16.69
N ILE A 97 2.54 4.00 -16.32
CA ILE A 97 1.34 3.21 -16.60
C ILE A 97 0.26 3.54 -15.55
N PRO A 98 -0.88 4.13 -15.95
CA PRO A 98 -1.94 4.44 -15.00
C PRO A 98 -2.60 3.15 -14.48
N ILE A 99 -2.73 3.05 -13.17
CA ILE A 99 -3.35 1.89 -12.49
C ILE A 99 -4.75 1.62 -13.04
N GLN A 100 -5.53 2.67 -13.26
CA GLN A 100 -6.90 2.57 -13.77
C GLN A 100 -6.99 1.89 -15.14
N ALA A 101 -6.04 2.16 -16.02
CA ALA A 101 -5.98 1.50 -17.33
C ALA A 101 -5.59 0.02 -17.23
N SER A 102 -4.86 -0.36 -16.18
CA SER A 102 -4.35 -1.72 -15.98
C SER A 102 -5.33 -2.63 -15.24
N ILE A 103 -6.42 -2.11 -14.64
CA ILE A 103 -7.35 -2.91 -13.84
C ILE A 103 -7.99 -4.03 -14.69
N ILE A 104 -8.46 -3.73 -15.90
CA ILE A 104 -9.12 -4.71 -16.78
C ILE A 104 -8.15 -5.83 -17.20
N PRO A 105 -6.96 -5.55 -17.74
CA PRO A 105 -5.98 -6.60 -18.02
C PRO A 105 -5.61 -7.45 -16.81
N VAL A 106 -5.42 -6.84 -15.65
CA VAL A 106 -5.11 -7.56 -14.39
C VAL A 106 -6.25 -8.47 -13.99
N PHE A 107 -7.50 -7.99 -14.06
CA PHE A 107 -8.69 -8.81 -13.80
C PHE A 107 -8.75 -10.04 -14.71
N LEU A 108 -8.50 -9.87 -16.01
CA LEU A 108 -8.52 -10.98 -16.98
C LEU A 108 -7.43 -12.02 -16.69
N ILE A 109 -6.24 -11.57 -16.28
CA ILE A 109 -5.15 -12.46 -15.88
C ILE A 109 -5.55 -13.25 -14.62
N LEU A 110 -6.01 -12.58 -13.57
CA LEU A 110 -6.41 -13.23 -12.33
C LEU A 110 -7.57 -14.19 -12.52
N LYS A 111 -8.55 -13.82 -13.36
CA LYS A 111 -9.66 -14.69 -13.75
C LYS A 111 -9.18 -15.95 -14.47
N LYS A 112 -8.21 -15.80 -15.39
CA LYS A 112 -7.65 -16.94 -16.14
C LYS A 112 -6.96 -17.96 -15.24
N PHE A 113 -6.36 -17.49 -14.13
CA PHE A 113 -5.69 -18.35 -13.14
C PHE A 113 -6.59 -18.74 -11.95
N ASP A 114 -7.88 -18.41 -12.01
CA ASP A 114 -8.86 -18.67 -10.93
C ASP A 114 -8.43 -18.12 -9.57
N MET A 115 -7.83 -16.93 -9.59
CA MET A 115 -7.27 -16.27 -8.39
C MET A 115 -8.19 -15.17 -7.82
N LEU A 116 -9.33 -14.90 -8.48
CA LEU A 116 -10.30 -13.90 -7.99
C LEU A 116 -10.83 -14.28 -6.60
N ASP A 117 -11.38 -13.30 -5.90
CA ASP A 117 -11.94 -13.46 -4.54
C ASP A 117 -10.97 -14.05 -3.50
N SER A 118 -9.66 -13.81 -3.71
CA SER A 118 -8.60 -14.22 -2.79
C SER A 118 -7.76 -13.04 -2.31
N TYR A 119 -7.07 -13.18 -1.18
CA TYR A 119 -6.09 -12.17 -0.74
C TYR A 119 -4.99 -11.95 -1.78
N ILE A 120 -4.60 -12.98 -2.50
CA ILE A 120 -3.56 -12.94 -3.53
C ILE A 120 -3.98 -12.02 -4.69
N ALA A 121 -5.29 -12.00 -5.03
CA ALA A 121 -5.84 -11.11 -6.06
C ALA A 121 -5.63 -9.63 -5.76
N LEU A 122 -5.45 -9.25 -4.50
CA LEU A 122 -5.15 -7.89 -4.07
C LEU A 122 -3.66 -7.68 -3.81
N ILE A 123 -3.00 -8.63 -3.13
CA ILE A 123 -1.60 -8.50 -2.72
C ILE A 123 -0.67 -8.36 -3.93
N ILE A 124 -0.83 -9.21 -4.95
CA ILE A 124 0.04 -9.19 -6.14
C ILE A 124 -0.09 -7.89 -6.93
N PRO A 125 -1.28 -7.43 -7.33
CA PRO A 125 -1.40 -6.16 -8.04
C PRO A 125 -0.91 -4.96 -7.22
N TYR A 126 -1.22 -4.88 -5.93
CA TYR A 126 -0.74 -3.79 -5.08
C TYR A 126 0.79 -3.76 -5.02
N ALA A 127 1.42 -4.91 -4.83
CA ALA A 127 2.87 -5.01 -4.84
C ALA A 127 3.47 -4.64 -6.20
N ALA A 128 2.87 -5.12 -7.30
CA ALA A 128 3.35 -4.85 -8.65
C ALA A 128 3.27 -3.36 -9.03
N PHE A 129 2.16 -2.69 -8.74
CA PHE A 129 2.00 -1.27 -9.02
C PHE A 129 2.91 -0.40 -8.16
N ALA A 130 3.14 -0.77 -6.92
CA ALA A 130 4.01 -0.04 -6.01
C ALA A 130 5.51 -0.28 -6.30
N LEU A 131 5.86 -1.39 -6.97
CA LEU A 131 7.24 -1.84 -7.15
C LEU A 131 8.12 -0.80 -7.87
N ALA A 132 7.63 -0.22 -8.95
CA ALA A 132 8.39 0.76 -9.75
C ALA A 132 8.75 2.01 -8.93
N MET A 133 7.78 2.55 -8.18
CA MET A 133 8.00 3.70 -7.30
C MET A 133 8.92 3.34 -6.13
N ALA A 134 8.77 2.15 -5.54
CA ALA A 134 9.64 1.68 -4.47
C ALA A 134 11.09 1.54 -4.95
N ILE A 135 11.32 0.99 -6.15
CA ILE A 135 12.66 0.91 -6.77
C ILE A 135 13.24 2.30 -6.96
N LEU A 136 12.48 3.26 -7.49
CA LEU A 136 12.94 4.64 -7.67
C LEU A 136 13.45 5.24 -6.35
N ILE A 137 12.64 5.15 -5.30
CA ILE A 137 12.96 5.73 -3.99
C ILE A 137 14.19 5.02 -3.38
N ILE A 138 14.17 3.68 -3.34
CA ILE A 138 15.27 2.92 -2.74
C ILE A 138 16.57 3.11 -3.53
N THR A 139 16.50 3.25 -4.86
CA THR A 139 17.67 3.54 -5.71
C THR A 139 18.30 4.89 -5.32
N GLY A 140 17.48 5.93 -5.12
CA GLY A 140 17.95 7.24 -4.67
C GLY A 140 18.79 7.11 -3.39
N PHE A 141 18.21 6.51 -2.35
CA PHE A 141 18.93 6.32 -1.07
C PHE A 141 20.13 5.38 -1.19
N MET A 142 20.03 4.30 -1.97
CA MET A 142 21.12 3.34 -2.10
C MET A 142 22.33 3.91 -2.83
N THR A 143 22.13 4.87 -3.73
CA THR A 143 23.22 5.56 -4.42
C THR A 143 23.97 6.55 -3.51
N GLU A 144 23.35 7.03 -2.44
CA GLU A 144 23.98 7.89 -1.43
C GLU A 144 24.94 7.11 -0.51
N ILE A 145 24.79 5.78 -0.39
CA ILE A 145 25.68 4.93 0.41
C ILE A 145 27.01 4.80 -0.33
N PRO A 146 28.16 5.22 0.28
CA PRO A 146 29.48 5.08 -0.34
C PRO A 146 29.80 3.63 -0.71
N LYS A 147 30.32 3.40 -1.92
CA LYS A 147 30.75 2.07 -2.38
C LYS A 147 31.94 1.54 -1.62
N ASP A 148 32.75 2.43 -1.05
CA ASP A 148 33.90 2.09 -0.23
C ASP A 148 33.55 1.20 0.97
N LEU A 149 32.32 1.33 1.49
CA LEU A 149 31.82 0.44 2.56
C LEU A 149 31.67 -1.01 2.07
N ASP A 150 31.22 -1.19 0.83
CA ASP A 150 31.10 -2.51 0.23
C ASP A 150 32.50 -3.10 -0.02
N GLU A 151 33.44 -2.28 -0.53
CA GLU A 151 34.80 -2.67 -0.82
C GLU A 151 35.59 -3.04 0.46
N ALA A 152 35.47 -2.25 1.52
CA ALA A 152 36.03 -2.57 2.83
C ALA A 152 35.50 -3.90 3.37
N ALA A 153 34.20 -4.13 3.28
CA ALA A 153 33.59 -5.37 3.71
C ALA A 153 34.05 -6.60 2.88
N TYR A 154 34.31 -6.41 1.58
CA TYR A 154 34.90 -7.47 0.74
C TYR A 154 36.35 -7.79 1.13
N ILE A 155 37.14 -6.78 1.48
CA ILE A 155 38.52 -6.95 2.01
C ILE A 155 38.48 -7.73 3.30
N ASP A 156 37.47 -7.47 4.17
CA ASP A 156 37.27 -8.22 5.44
C ASP A 156 36.69 -9.64 5.23
N GLY A 157 36.59 -10.10 3.97
CA GLY A 157 36.14 -11.46 3.65
C GLY A 157 34.60 -11.63 3.69
N CYS A 158 33.82 -10.54 3.69
CA CYS A 158 32.38 -10.61 3.62
C CYS A 158 31.91 -10.96 2.19
N GLY A 159 31.09 -12.00 2.05
CA GLY A 159 30.40 -12.28 0.79
C GLY A 159 29.26 -11.28 0.52
N ARG A 160 28.80 -11.18 -0.74
CA ARG A 160 27.72 -10.26 -1.18
C ARG A 160 26.47 -10.30 -0.31
N GLY A 161 26.05 -11.48 0.12
CA GLY A 161 24.88 -11.63 1.01
C GLY A 161 25.11 -10.98 2.37
N LYS A 162 26.31 -11.11 2.96
CA LYS A 162 26.63 -10.45 4.24
C LYS A 162 26.65 -8.91 4.09
N VAL A 163 27.20 -8.40 2.99
CA VAL A 163 27.19 -6.96 2.66
C VAL A 163 25.75 -6.47 2.54
N PHE A 164 24.91 -7.16 1.79
CA PHE A 164 23.51 -6.82 1.63
C PHE A 164 22.77 -6.73 2.99
N PHE A 165 22.80 -7.80 3.79
CA PHE A 165 22.00 -7.85 5.03
C PHE A 165 22.62 -7.03 6.18
N LYS A 166 23.95 -6.94 6.29
CA LYS A 166 24.62 -6.27 7.42
C LYS A 166 24.94 -4.79 7.17
N ILE A 167 25.08 -4.37 5.92
CA ILE A 167 25.44 -3.00 5.57
C ILE A 167 24.27 -2.34 4.86
N ILE A 168 23.88 -2.81 3.68
CA ILE A 168 22.92 -2.12 2.83
C ILE A 168 21.55 -2.01 3.49
N VAL A 169 20.99 -3.11 3.97
CA VAL A 169 19.66 -3.12 4.61
C VAL A 169 19.58 -2.17 5.82
N PRO A 170 20.52 -2.19 6.79
CA PRO A 170 20.47 -1.25 7.92
C PRO A 170 20.64 0.22 7.51
N TYR A 171 21.51 0.53 6.53
CA TYR A 171 21.71 1.89 6.05
C TYR A 171 20.49 2.41 5.25
N SER A 172 19.73 1.51 4.64
CA SER A 172 18.53 1.84 3.84
C SER A 172 17.26 2.00 4.67
N LYS A 173 17.30 2.07 5.99
CA LYS A 173 16.11 2.17 6.86
C LYS A 173 15.19 3.33 6.47
N THR A 174 15.75 4.50 6.17
CA THR A 174 14.97 5.69 5.75
C THR A 174 14.24 5.44 4.44
N ALA A 175 14.88 4.75 3.48
CA ALA A 175 14.26 4.35 2.23
C ALA A 175 13.08 3.38 2.47
N PHE A 176 13.22 2.46 3.42
CA PHE A 176 12.14 1.53 3.76
C PHE A 176 10.93 2.25 4.35
N TYR A 177 11.11 3.24 5.23
CA TYR A 177 10.00 4.05 5.74
C TYR A 177 9.30 4.83 4.62
N ALA A 178 10.06 5.43 3.70
CA ALA A 178 9.50 6.12 2.54
C ALA A 178 8.73 5.15 1.63
N GLY A 179 9.32 4.00 1.32
CA GLY A 179 8.67 2.93 0.54
C GLY A 179 7.41 2.40 1.21
N LEU A 180 7.45 2.17 2.54
CA LEU A 180 6.30 1.74 3.32
C LEU A 180 5.14 2.72 3.20
N THR A 181 5.40 4.02 3.34
CA THR A 181 4.36 5.06 3.23
C THR A 181 3.73 5.07 1.84
N MET A 182 4.52 4.90 0.79
CA MET A 182 4.06 4.89 -0.60
C MET A 182 3.21 3.65 -0.95
N VAL A 183 3.46 2.52 -0.30
CA VAL A 183 2.63 1.30 -0.48
C VAL A 183 1.41 1.33 0.42
N PHE A 184 1.60 1.76 1.68
CA PHE A 184 0.55 1.75 2.69
C PHE A 184 -0.64 2.62 2.30
N LEU A 185 -0.38 3.88 1.91
CA LEU A 185 -1.45 4.84 1.67
C LEU A 185 -2.39 4.39 0.54
N PRO A 186 -1.92 4.03 -0.68
CA PRO A 186 -2.80 3.51 -1.72
C PRO A 186 -3.50 2.21 -1.34
N ALA A 187 -2.81 1.28 -0.67
CA ALA A 187 -3.40 0.00 -0.29
C ALA A 187 -4.58 0.13 0.68
N VAL A 188 -4.54 1.12 1.57
CA VAL A 188 -5.63 1.38 2.53
C VAL A 188 -6.74 2.24 1.92
N THR A 189 -6.41 3.18 1.03
CA THR A 189 -7.37 4.17 0.52
C THR A 189 -7.99 3.81 -0.83
N THR A 190 -7.41 2.87 -1.59
CA THR A 190 -7.91 2.51 -2.91
C THR A 190 -9.21 1.72 -2.81
N VAL A 191 -10.24 2.22 -3.46
CA VAL A 191 -11.58 1.61 -3.55
C VAL A 191 -11.75 0.82 -4.84
N ALA A 192 -11.24 1.35 -5.96
CA ALA A 192 -11.48 0.77 -7.28
C ALA A 192 -10.89 -0.64 -7.46
N VAL A 193 -9.70 -0.91 -6.96
CA VAL A 193 -9.04 -2.21 -7.16
C VAL A 193 -9.80 -3.34 -6.45
N PRO A 194 -10.15 -3.23 -5.15
CA PRO A 194 -10.95 -4.26 -4.47
C PRO A 194 -12.29 -4.53 -5.15
N GLN A 195 -13.00 -3.49 -5.58
CA GLN A 195 -14.29 -3.62 -6.25
C GLN A 195 -14.25 -4.47 -7.52
N PHE A 196 -13.19 -4.36 -8.30
CA PHE A 196 -13.05 -5.13 -9.53
C PHE A 196 -12.49 -6.54 -9.33
N LEU A 197 -11.70 -6.75 -8.28
CA LEU A 197 -10.95 -7.99 -8.09
C LEU A 197 -11.57 -8.94 -7.06
N ASN A 198 -12.39 -8.42 -6.15
CA ASN A 198 -13.06 -9.23 -5.13
C ASN A 198 -14.56 -8.96 -5.14
N ASN A 199 -15.35 -10.03 -5.18
CA ASN A 199 -16.76 -9.95 -4.82
C ASN A 199 -16.89 -9.78 -3.30
N ALA A 200 -17.74 -8.86 -2.86
CA ALA A 200 -17.83 -8.31 -1.50
C ALA A 200 -18.22 -9.30 -0.38
N THR A 201 -18.03 -10.61 -0.54
CA THR A 201 -18.59 -11.57 0.42
C THR A 201 -17.64 -11.98 1.54
N ASN A 202 -16.41 -12.40 1.23
CA ASN A 202 -15.55 -13.00 2.27
C ASN A 202 -14.22 -12.28 2.49
N ASN A 203 -13.64 -11.68 1.46
CA ASN A 203 -12.32 -11.03 1.51
C ASN A 203 -12.39 -9.50 1.27
N ALA A 204 -13.58 -8.93 1.44
CA ALA A 204 -13.79 -7.50 1.31
C ALA A 204 -12.86 -6.70 2.24
N THR A 205 -12.39 -5.57 1.75
CA THR A 205 -11.51 -4.62 2.47
C THR A 205 -12.28 -3.36 2.86
N ILE A 206 -11.63 -2.45 3.59
CA ILE A 206 -12.25 -1.16 3.94
C ILE A 206 -12.65 -0.39 2.68
N GLY A 207 -11.91 -0.53 1.57
CA GLY A 207 -12.26 0.09 0.30
C GLY A 207 -13.64 -0.30 -0.23
N ASP A 208 -14.10 -1.53 0.04
CA ASP A 208 -15.39 -2.04 -0.44
C ASP A 208 -16.58 -1.46 0.35
N ILE A 209 -16.36 -1.01 1.60
CA ILE A 209 -17.41 -0.41 2.45
C ILE A 209 -17.85 0.97 1.93
N ILE A 210 -16.94 1.72 1.32
CA ILE A 210 -17.18 3.13 0.95
C ILE A 210 -18.23 3.25 -0.15
N VAL A 211 -18.55 2.16 -0.84
CA VAL A 211 -19.43 2.16 -2.02
C VAL A 211 -20.78 1.47 -1.78
N GLN A 212 -20.96 0.75 -0.67
CA GLN A 212 -22.25 0.25 -0.22
C GLN A 212 -23.00 1.31 0.61
#